data_9c796882a8351b15c69a9fe2fd042ae0
#
_entry.id   9c796882a8351b15c69a9fe2fd042ae0
#
_cell.length_a   1.000
_cell.length_b   1.000
_cell.length_c   1.000
_cell.angle_alpha   90.00
_cell.angle_beta   90.00
_cell.angle_gamma   90.00
#
_symmetry.space_group_name_H-M   'P 1'
#
loop_
_entity.id
_entity.type
_entity.pdbx_description
1 polymer ?
#
loop_
_entity_poly.entity_id
_entity_poly.type
_entity_poly.pdbx_seq_one_letter_code
_entity_poly.pdbx_strand_id
1 'polypeptide(L)'
;MRIISGEKKGKKISPPKNLLIRPTTDKAKEALFNIITNIYDITNCNILDIYSGSGNISYEFASRGAKKIISVDSNRNCIKFIDKIAKDESFPITTFQCKAEKFIEKSSESFAIIFADPPYKYSVNNYKYLIEKVLEKKLLKE
;
A
#
# COMPACT_ATOMS: atom_id res chain seq x y z
N MET A 1 -1.36 -3.23 14.70
CA MET A 1 -0.15 -3.17 13.85
C MET A 1 0.88 -2.20 14.43
N ARG A 2 2.11 -2.36 14.05
CA ARG A 2 3.21 -1.53 14.55
C ARG A 2 4.13 -1.15 13.39
N ILE A 3 4.58 0.09 13.39
CA ILE A 3 5.59 0.55 12.42
C ILE A 3 6.97 0.02 12.88
N ILE A 4 7.65 -0.68 11.97
CA ILE A 4 8.89 -1.40 12.28
C ILE A 4 10.11 -0.48 12.26
N SER A 5 10.19 0.44 11.29
CA SER A 5 11.37 1.27 11.10
C SER A 5 10.98 2.65 10.57
N GLY A 6 11.97 3.57 10.51
CA GLY A 6 11.80 4.90 9.98
C GLY A 6 11.45 5.92 11.03
N GLU A 7 10.95 7.07 10.59
CA GLU A 7 10.65 8.23 11.44
C GLU A 7 9.66 7.91 12.56
N LYS A 8 8.67 7.05 12.28
CA LYS A 8 7.62 6.67 13.24
C LYS A 8 7.84 5.27 13.82
N LYS A 9 9.06 4.77 13.86
CA LYS A 9 9.40 3.47 14.41
C LYS A 9 8.77 3.24 15.78
N GLY A 10 8.13 2.09 15.97
CA GLY A 10 7.50 1.70 17.21
C GLY A 10 6.08 2.19 17.41
N LYS A 11 5.59 3.08 16.54
CA LYS A 11 4.22 3.58 16.61
C LYS A 11 3.22 2.45 16.43
N LYS A 12 2.30 2.34 17.37
CA LYS A 12 1.18 1.39 17.26
C LYS A 12 0.01 2.07 16.59
N ILE A 13 -0.60 1.38 15.64
CA ILE A 13 -1.79 1.83 14.93
C ILE A 13 -2.85 0.75 15.10
N SER A 14 -4.00 1.13 15.67
CA SER A 14 -5.07 0.19 16.00
C SER A 14 -6.30 0.50 15.15
N PRO A 15 -6.54 -0.26 14.08
CA PRO A 15 -7.75 -0.07 13.29
C PRO A 15 -8.99 -0.45 14.10
N PRO A 16 -10.15 0.17 13.79
CA PRO A 16 -11.41 -0.22 14.43
C PRO A 16 -11.71 -1.70 14.25
N LYS A 17 -12.30 -2.33 15.26
CA LYS A 17 -12.61 -3.77 15.25
C LYS A 17 -13.61 -4.16 14.15
N ASN A 18 -14.40 -3.20 13.67
CA ASN A 18 -15.37 -3.44 12.61
C ASN A 18 -14.75 -3.47 11.19
N LEU A 19 -13.47 -3.17 11.07
CA LEU A 19 -12.78 -3.35 9.79
C LEU A 19 -12.42 -4.82 9.62
N LEU A 20 -13.07 -5.46 8.67
CA LEU A 20 -12.78 -6.85 8.30
C LEU A 20 -11.54 -6.90 7.44
N ILE A 21 -10.39 -6.88 8.08
CA ILE A 21 -9.09 -6.91 7.40
C ILE A 21 -8.28 -8.10 7.88
N ARG A 22 -7.54 -8.68 6.93
CA ARG A 22 -6.58 -9.71 7.24
C ARG A 22 -5.30 -9.05 7.76
N PRO A 23 -4.89 -9.33 9.00
CA PRO A 23 -3.68 -8.72 9.54
C PRO A 23 -2.43 -9.28 8.87
N THR A 24 -1.50 -8.38 8.55
CA THR A 24 -0.13 -8.76 8.18
C THR A 24 0.70 -8.71 9.46
N THR A 25 1.38 -9.81 9.79
CA THR A 25 2.19 -9.85 11.01
C THR A 25 3.38 -8.91 10.93
N ASP A 26 3.85 -8.43 12.08
CA ASP A 26 5.06 -7.61 12.14
C ASP A 26 6.26 -8.33 11.53
N LYS A 27 6.39 -9.62 11.78
CA LYS A 27 7.49 -10.43 11.24
C LYS A 27 7.46 -10.53 9.73
N ALA A 28 6.27 -10.75 9.16
CA ALA A 28 6.12 -10.81 7.70
C ALA A 28 6.40 -9.46 7.05
N LYS A 29 5.94 -8.39 7.66
CA LYS A 29 6.21 -7.04 7.19
C LYS A 29 7.70 -6.70 7.26
N GLU A 30 8.37 -7.03 8.34
CA GLU A 30 9.80 -6.83 8.50
C GLU A 30 10.59 -7.58 7.43
N ALA A 31 10.26 -8.84 7.18
CA ALA A 31 10.90 -9.65 6.14
C ALA A 31 10.74 -9.02 4.75
N LEU A 32 9.53 -8.56 4.43
CA LEU A 32 9.24 -7.91 3.16
C LEU A 32 10.09 -6.64 2.98
N PHE A 33 10.11 -5.77 3.99
CA PHE A 33 10.84 -4.51 3.90
C PHE A 33 12.36 -4.69 3.94
N ASN A 34 12.86 -5.74 4.57
CA ASN A 34 14.29 -6.08 4.48
C ASN A 34 14.70 -6.38 3.03
N ILE A 35 13.84 -7.08 2.29
CA ILE A 35 14.09 -7.34 0.86
C ILE A 35 14.03 -6.04 0.06
N ILE A 36 12.99 -5.23 0.28
CA ILE A 36 12.77 -3.99 -0.46
C ILE A 36 13.93 -3.02 -0.26
N THR A 37 14.36 -2.82 0.98
CA THR A 37 15.42 -1.85 1.29
C THR A 37 16.79 -2.24 0.77
N ASN A 38 17.00 -3.52 0.48
CA ASN A 38 18.23 -3.98 -0.16
C ASN A 38 18.27 -3.69 -1.66
N ILE A 39 17.11 -3.42 -2.28
CA ILE A 39 16.97 -3.20 -3.73
C ILE A 39 16.70 -1.73 -4.06
N TYR A 40 15.91 -1.06 -3.24
CA TYR A 40 15.43 0.29 -3.51
C TYR A 40 15.80 1.27 -2.40
N ASP A 41 16.09 2.51 -2.81
CA ASP A 41 16.10 3.65 -1.90
C ASP A 41 14.66 4.17 -1.79
N ILE A 42 13.98 3.81 -0.72
CA ILE A 42 12.56 4.16 -0.51
C ILE A 42 12.34 5.68 -0.55
N THR A 43 13.30 6.47 -0.11
CA THR A 43 13.15 7.94 -0.04
C THR A 43 12.97 8.60 -1.41
N ASN A 44 13.33 7.91 -2.47
CA ASN A 44 13.16 8.41 -3.84
C ASN A 44 12.01 7.73 -4.58
N CYS A 45 11.19 6.93 -3.89
CA CYS A 45 10.17 6.11 -4.53
C CYS A 45 8.77 6.71 -4.41
N ASN A 46 8.04 6.60 -5.52
CA ASN A 46 6.59 6.71 -5.52
C ASN A 46 6.03 5.28 -5.41
N ILE A 47 5.07 5.09 -4.51
CA ILE A 47 4.55 3.76 -4.15
C ILE A 47 3.06 3.69 -4.46
N LEU A 48 2.62 2.57 -5.02
CA LEU A 48 1.21 2.24 -5.15
C LEU A 48 0.92 1.01 -4.27
N ASP A 49 -0.02 1.17 -3.35
CA ASP A 49 -0.51 0.12 -2.46
C ASP A 49 -1.97 -0.16 -2.80
N ILE A 50 -2.21 -1.21 -3.56
CA ILE A 50 -3.57 -1.63 -3.94
C ILE A 50 -4.01 -2.77 -3.03
N TYR A 51 -5.32 -2.83 -2.74
CA TYR A 51 -5.89 -3.66 -1.67
C TYR A 51 -5.29 -3.28 -0.32
N SER A 52 -5.20 -1.98 -0.08
CA SER A 52 -4.44 -1.43 1.05
C SER A 52 -5.03 -1.79 2.43
N GLY A 53 -6.31 -2.12 2.50
CA GLY A 53 -6.97 -2.47 3.76
C GLY A 53 -6.86 -1.34 4.77
N SER A 54 -6.34 -1.64 5.95
CA SER A 54 -6.12 -0.65 7.00
C SER A 54 -4.90 0.25 6.78
N GLY A 55 -4.13 0.01 5.72
CA GLY A 55 -2.98 0.85 5.38
C GLY A 55 -1.64 0.41 5.96
N ASN A 56 -1.56 -0.77 6.54
CA ASN A 56 -0.35 -1.24 7.24
C ASN A 56 0.93 -1.07 6.41
N ILE A 57 0.89 -1.48 5.14
CA ILE A 57 2.05 -1.38 4.25
C ILE A 57 2.33 0.08 3.87
N SER A 58 1.28 0.84 3.59
CA SER A 58 1.41 2.27 3.27
C SER A 58 2.10 3.05 4.40
N TYR A 59 1.72 2.79 5.65
CA TYR A 59 2.32 3.48 6.80
C TYR A 59 3.80 3.13 6.95
N GLU A 60 4.17 1.89 6.67
CA GLU A 60 5.57 1.47 6.74
C GLU A 60 6.40 2.19 5.68
N PHE A 61 5.93 2.26 4.45
CA PHE A 61 6.60 3.04 3.41
C PHE A 61 6.72 4.51 3.80
N ALA A 62 5.65 5.09 4.32
CA ALA A 62 5.65 6.50 4.74
C ALA A 62 6.67 6.76 5.85
N SER A 63 6.69 5.89 6.87
CA SER A 63 7.64 6.00 7.97
C SER A 63 9.09 5.90 7.50
N ARG A 64 9.35 5.09 6.50
CA ARG A 64 10.69 4.92 5.91
C ARG A 64 11.05 6.01 4.91
N GLY A 65 10.19 7.00 4.72
CA GLY A 65 10.50 8.19 3.96
C GLY A 65 10.12 8.17 2.48
N ALA A 66 9.22 7.29 2.06
CA ALA A 66 8.75 7.28 0.67
C ALA A 66 8.26 8.68 0.25
N LYS A 67 8.54 9.04 -0.98
CA LYS A 67 8.25 10.37 -1.50
C LYS A 67 6.75 10.61 -1.66
N LYS A 68 6.03 9.61 -2.17
CA LYS A 68 4.59 9.67 -2.41
C LYS A 68 4.02 8.26 -2.35
N ILE A 69 2.86 8.12 -1.72
CA ILE A 69 2.17 6.84 -1.62
C ILE A 69 0.73 7.05 -2.05
N ILE A 70 0.25 6.18 -2.93
CA ILE A 70 -1.16 6.09 -3.28
C ILE A 70 -1.69 4.78 -2.72
N SER A 71 -2.73 4.87 -1.88
CA SER A 71 -3.40 3.73 -1.28
C SER A 71 -4.78 3.57 -1.87
N VAL A 72 -5.08 2.40 -2.39
CA VAL A 72 -6.34 2.10 -3.09
C VAL A 72 -7.04 0.94 -2.40
N ASP A 73 -8.30 1.14 -2.07
CA ASP A 73 -9.17 0.10 -1.53
C ASP A 73 -10.62 0.40 -1.89
N SER A 74 -11.44 -0.61 -2.07
CA SER A 74 -12.85 -0.43 -2.36
C SER A 74 -13.68 -0.16 -1.10
N ASN A 75 -13.15 -0.49 0.08
CA ASN A 75 -13.85 -0.35 1.36
C ASN A 75 -13.74 1.09 1.88
N ARG A 76 -14.89 1.75 1.96
CA ARG A 76 -14.97 3.14 2.44
C ARG A 76 -14.38 3.33 3.84
N ASN A 77 -14.63 2.39 4.74
CA ASN A 77 -14.15 2.50 6.12
C ASN A 77 -12.64 2.36 6.21
N CYS A 78 -12.05 1.51 5.37
CA CYS A 78 -10.59 1.42 5.26
C CYS A 78 -9.99 2.74 4.78
N ILE A 79 -10.58 3.33 3.74
CA ILE A 79 -10.10 4.61 3.19
C ILE A 79 -10.22 5.73 4.23
N LYS A 80 -11.33 5.82 4.94
CA LYS A 80 -11.48 6.81 6.01
C LYS A 80 -10.43 6.64 7.09
N PHE A 81 -10.14 5.40 7.47
CA PHE A 81 -9.12 5.14 8.48
C PHE A 81 -7.73 5.57 8.00
N ILE A 82 -7.38 5.22 6.76
CA ILE A 82 -6.08 5.62 6.18
C ILE A 82 -5.97 7.14 6.13
N ASP A 83 -7.01 7.84 5.69
CA ASP A 83 -7.00 9.31 5.63
C ASP A 83 -6.75 9.93 7.01
N LYS A 84 -7.39 9.37 8.03
CA LYS A 84 -7.21 9.84 9.41
C LYS A 84 -5.77 9.66 9.87
N ILE A 85 -5.22 8.47 9.69
CA ILE A 85 -3.83 8.19 10.10
C ILE A 85 -2.84 9.04 9.30
N ALA A 86 -3.04 9.17 7.99
CA ALA A 86 -2.17 9.97 7.14
C ALA A 86 -2.13 11.43 7.61
N LYS A 87 -3.28 11.97 7.97
CA LYS A 87 -3.39 13.34 8.49
C LYS A 87 -2.72 13.47 9.86
N ASP A 88 -3.03 12.56 10.78
CA ASP A 88 -2.52 12.60 12.16
C ASP A 88 -1.00 12.48 12.18
N GLU A 89 -0.42 11.67 11.30
CA GLU A 89 1.01 11.40 11.27
C GLU A 89 1.75 12.22 10.21
N SER A 90 1.06 13.07 9.47
CA SER A 90 1.63 13.85 8.36
C SER A 90 2.31 12.98 7.31
N PHE A 91 1.71 11.86 6.98
CA PHE A 91 2.22 10.94 5.96
C PHE A 91 1.84 11.40 4.54
N PRO A 92 2.73 11.24 3.55
CA PRO A 92 2.44 11.63 2.15
C PRO A 92 1.59 10.57 1.43
N ILE A 93 0.43 10.24 1.99
CA ILE A 93 -0.48 9.23 1.47
C ILE A 93 -1.71 9.91 0.88
N THR A 94 -2.02 9.61 -0.38
CA THR A 94 -3.26 9.97 -1.05
C THR A 94 -4.08 8.70 -1.24
N THR A 95 -5.36 8.75 -0.92
CA THR A 95 -6.23 7.58 -1.02
C THR A 95 -7.21 7.68 -2.18
N PHE A 96 -7.59 6.53 -2.71
CA PHE A 96 -8.65 6.41 -3.71
C PHE A 96 -9.57 5.25 -3.32
N GLN A 97 -10.84 5.55 -3.16
CA GLN A 97 -11.87 4.54 -2.89
C GLN A 97 -12.40 4.01 -4.21
N CYS A 98 -11.85 2.93 -4.68
CA CYS A 98 -12.32 2.25 -5.90
C CYS A 98 -11.75 0.84 -5.96
N LYS A 99 -12.23 0.06 -6.91
CA LYS A 99 -11.65 -1.25 -7.19
C LYS A 99 -10.25 -1.08 -7.78
N ALA A 100 -9.35 -1.98 -7.42
CA ALA A 100 -7.96 -1.92 -7.91
C ALA A 100 -7.90 -1.91 -9.44
N GLU A 101 -8.70 -2.75 -10.10
CA GLU A 101 -8.76 -2.82 -11.55
C GLU A 101 -9.14 -1.48 -12.19
N LYS A 102 -10.11 -0.79 -11.59
CA LYS A 102 -10.52 0.53 -12.09
C LYS A 102 -9.44 1.58 -11.92
N PHE A 103 -8.75 1.54 -10.79
CA PHE A 103 -7.63 2.46 -10.57
C PHE A 103 -6.55 2.25 -11.62
N ILE A 104 -6.16 1.00 -11.84
CA ILE A 104 -5.13 0.64 -12.83
C ILE A 104 -5.54 1.08 -14.23
N GLU A 105 -6.81 0.88 -14.61
CA GLU A 105 -7.31 1.26 -15.94
C GLU A 105 -7.27 2.76 -16.18
N LYS A 106 -7.48 3.56 -15.14
CA LYS A 106 -7.55 5.02 -15.27
C LYS A 106 -6.23 5.75 -14.97
N SER A 107 -5.28 5.07 -14.35
CA SER A 107 -4.02 5.68 -13.95
C SER A 107 -3.10 5.88 -15.13
N SER A 108 -2.42 7.02 -15.16
CA SER A 108 -1.32 7.31 -16.10
C SER A 108 0.00 7.53 -15.35
N GLU A 109 -0.03 7.54 -14.03
CA GLU A 109 1.15 7.75 -13.20
C GLU A 109 1.97 6.47 -13.11
N SER A 110 3.30 6.57 -13.11
CA SER A 110 4.17 5.42 -12.90
C SER A 110 4.73 5.37 -11.48
N PHE A 111 5.01 4.17 -11.01
CA PHE A 111 5.46 3.92 -9.63
C PHE A 111 6.75 3.09 -9.64
N ALA A 112 7.61 3.32 -8.66
CA ALA A 112 8.81 2.50 -8.47
C ALA A 112 8.44 1.12 -7.92
N ILE A 113 7.45 1.08 -7.03
CA ILE A 113 7.00 -0.16 -6.39
C ILE A 113 5.47 -0.17 -6.41
N ILE A 114 4.90 -1.32 -6.80
CA ILE A 114 3.47 -1.58 -6.69
C ILE A 114 3.30 -2.79 -5.78
N PHE A 115 2.66 -2.57 -4.64
CA PHE A 115 2.33 -3.65 -3.70
C PHE A 115 0.87 -4.04 -3.86
N ALA A 116 0.60 -5.34 -3.94
CA ALA A 116 -0.75 -5.87 -4.08
C ALA A 116 -0.91 -7.14 -3.25
N ASP A 117 -1.78 -7.08 -2.24
CA ASP A 117 -2.14 -8.24 -1.42
C ASP A 117 -3.65 -8.43 -1.46
N PRO A 118 -4.18 -8.98 -2.57
CA PRO A 118 -5.63 -9.12 -2.73
C PRO A 118 -6.21 -10.18 -1.79
N PRO A 119 -7.56 -10.18 -1.59
CA PRO A 119 -8.19 -11.16 -0.72
C PRO A 119 -8.03 -12.60 -1.24
N TYR A 120 -8.13 -13.57 -0.33
CA TYR A 120 -7.95 -15.00 -0.64
C TYR A 120 -8.80 -15.51 -1.80
N LYS A 121 -9.95 -14.89 -2.06
CA LYS A 121 -10.86 -15.30 -3.15
C LYS A 121 -10.40 -14.84 -4.53
N TYR A 122 -9.30 -14.11 -4.60
CA TYR A 122 -8.79 -13.57 -5.86
C TYR A 122 -8.26 -14.70 -6.73
N SER A 123 -8.79 -14.84 -7.94
CA SER A 123 -8.42 -15.93 -8.84
C SER A 123 -7.07 -15.66 -9.53
N VAL A 124 -6.44 -16.74 -10.02
CA VAL A 124 -5.23 -16.64 -10.84
C VAL A 124 -5.46 -15.76 -12.08
N ASN A 125 -6.64 -15.86 -12.68
CA ASN A 125 -6.98 -15.04 -13.83
C ASN A 125 -7.05 -13.55 -13.49
N ASN A 126 -7.54 -13.21 -12.30
CA ASN A 126 -7.58 -11.82 -11.83
C ASN A 126 -6.17 -11.27 -11.62
N TYR A 127 -5.25 -12.05 -11.05
CA TYR A 127 -3.86 -11.68 -10.92
C TYR A 127 -3.22 -11.42 -12.28
N LYS A 128 -3.45 -12.33 -13.23
CA LYS A 128 -2.91 -12.22 -14.57
C LYS A 128 -3.40 -10.95 -15.25
N TYR A 129 -4.69 -10.66 -15.16
CA TYR A 129 -5.29 -9.44 -15.71
C TYR A 129 -4.62 -8.19 -15.11
N LEU A 130 -4.47 -8.16 -13.79
CA LEU A 130 -3.89 -7.02 -13.08
C LEU A 130 -2.45 -6.77 -13.53
N ILE A 131 -1.63 -7.81 -13.59
CA ILE A 131 -0.23 -7.73 -14.00
C ILE A 131 -0.13 -7.27 -15.45
N GLU A 132 -0.93 -7.83 -16.35
CA GLU A 132 -0.94 -7.45 -17.75
C GLU A 132 -1.30 -5.98 -17.95
N LYS A 133 -2.29 -5.48 -17.21
CA LYS A 133 -2.69 -4.06 -17.29
C LYS A 133 -1.61 -3.13 -16.76
N VAL A 134 -0.97 -3.49 -15.65
CA VAL A 134 0.15 -2.70 -15.10
C VAL A 134 1.27 -2.57 -16.14
N LEU A 135 1.65 -3.67 -16.77
CA LEU A 135 2.71 -3.68 -17.77
C LEU A 135 2.31 -2.96 -19.06
N GLU A 136 1.09 -3.20 -19.54
CA GLU A 136 0.56 -2.56 -20.74
C GLU A 136 0.51 -1.04 -20.62
N LYS A 137 0.10 -0.52 -19.48
CA LYS A 137 -0.01 0.91 -19.22
C LYS A 137 1.30 1.53 -18.73
N LYS A 138 2.35 0.76 -18.58
CA LYS A 138 3.67 1.21 -18.12
C LYS A 138 3.60 1.93 -16.76
N LEU A 139 2.78 1.40 -15.85
CA LEU A 139 2.62 1.98 -14.51
C LEU A 139 3.80 1.67 -13.58
N LEU A 140 4.61 0.66 -13.91
CA LEU A 140 5.79 0.30 -13.15
C LEU A 140 7.02 0.90 -13.84
N LYS A 141 7.83 1.65 -13.08
CA LYS A 141 9.09 2.21 -13.59
C LYS A 141 10.09 1.11 -13.85
N GLU A 142 10.86 1.26 -14.90
CA GLU A 142 11.96 0.36 -15.25
C GLU A 142 13.13 0.50 -14.28
#